data_55d5e5d7a09223903ab431663824f358
#
_entry.id   55d5e5d7a09223903ab431663824f358
#
_cell.length_a   1.000
_cell.length_b   1.000
_cell.length_c   1.000
_cell.angle_alpha   90.00
_cell.angle_beta   90.00
_cell.angle_gamma   90.00
#
_symmetry.space_group_name_H-M   'P 1'
#
loop_
_entity.id
_entity.type
_entity.pdbx_description
1 polymer ?
#
loop_
_entity_poly.entity_id
_entity_poly.type
_entity_poly.pdbx_seq_one_letter_code
_entity_poly.pdbx_strand_id
1 'polypeptide(L)'
;ISQLLTLSIRNIEAQTDYITMRKVLFISVIAFSAMLTSCSVSQEATSNQNQIQTSIVLNQRNYKVVETVTGESKQNYVLGIGGLSRKSLRESAMSDMLKKANLKGEARAIINTNVQYKNQFYLLWGKRKAIATGTVIEFTK
;
A
#
# COMPACT_ATOMS: atom_id res chain seq x y z
N ILE A 1 8.10 -0.59 -71.52
CA ILE A 1 9.19 -0.28 -70.57
C ILE A 1 8.67 0.54 -69.38
N SER A 2 7.84 1.55 -69.65
CA SER A 2 7.25 2.40 -68.60
C SER A 2 6.39 1.65 -67.57
N GLN A 3 5.58 0.68 -68.00
CA GLN A 3 4.71 -0.09 -67.11
C GLN A 3 5.47 -1.09 -66.21
N LEU A 4 6.55 -1.61 -66.66
CA LEU A 4 7.39 -2.50 -65.84
C LEU A 4 8.14 -1.74 -64.76
N LEU A 5 8.56 -0.52 -65.03
CA LEU A 5 9.17 0.37 -64.05
C LEU A 5 8.19 0.78 -62.92
N THR A 6 6.96 1.11 -63.25
CA THR A 6 5.94 1.46 -62.24
C THR A 6 5.52 0.29 -61.37
N LEU A 7 5.49 -0.92 -61.90
CA LEU A 7 5.24 -2.13 -61.11
C LEU A 7 6.41 -2.45 -60.16
N SER A 8 7.66 -2.26 -60.62
CA SER A 8 8.84 -2.48 -59.78
C SER A 8 8.90 -1.48 -58.61
N ILE A 9 8.61 -0.20 -58.86
CA ILE A 9 8.60 0.82 -57.81
C ILE A 9 7.51 0.52 -56.77
N ARG A 10 6.31 0.17 -57.18
CA ARG A 10 5.23 -0.19 -56.24
C ARG A 10 5.55 -1.41 -55.36
N ASN A 11 6.24 -2.39 -55.92
CA ASN A 11 6.69 -3.53 -55.12
C ASN A 11 7.77 -3.18 -54.12
N ILE A 12 8.67 -2.25 -54.43
CA ILE A 12 9.69 -1.77 -53.50
C ILE A 12 9.04 -0.94 -52.37
N GLU A 13 8.09 -0.08 -52.69
CA GLU A 13 7.36 0.69 -51.66
C GLU A 13 6.56 -0.23 -50.73
N ALA A 14 5.83 -1.20 -51.22
CA ALA A 14 5.10 -2.18 -50.42
C ALA A 14 6.02 -3.03 -49.53
N GLN A 15 7.20 -3.39 -50.03
CA GLN A 15 8.20 -4.12 -49.28
C GLN A 15 8.81 -3.26 -48.12
N THR A 16 9.01 -1.97 -48.37
CA THR A 16 9.54 -1.03 -47.40
C THR A 16 8.53 -0.78 -46.29
N ASP A 17 7.25 -0.59 -46.63
CA ASP A 17 6.18 -0.41 -45.65
C ASP A 17 5.98 -1.63 -44.77
N TYR A 18 6.05 -2.83 -45.35
CA TYR A 18 5.96 -4.08 -44.58
C TYR A 18 7.12 -4.23 -43.57
N ILE A 19 8.35 -3.91 -43.99
CA ILE A 19 9.52 -3.98 -43.11
C ILE A 19 9.41 -2.93 -42.00
N THR A 20 8.94 -1.75 -42.30
CA THR A 20 8.75 -0.64 -41.34
C THR A 20 7.66 -0.98 -40.33
N MET A 21 6.51 -1.46 -40.78
CA MET A 21 5.44 -1.94 -39.90
C MET A 21 5.92 -3.04 -38.93
N ARG A 22 6.67 -3.99 -39.44
CA ARG A 22 7.22 -5.09 -38.64
C ARG A 22 8.19 -4.57 -37.56
N LYS A 23 9.07 -3.61 -37.90
CA LYS A 23 9.97 -2.98 -36.93
C LYS A 23 9.21 -2.20 -35.84
N VAL A 24 8.22 -1.43 -36.23
CA VAL A 24 7.38 -0.68 -35.29
C VAL A 24 6.64 -1.61 -34.34
N LEU A 25 6.13 -2.72 -34.85
CA LEU A 25 5.42 -3.72 -34.06
C LEU A 25 6.35 -4.40 -33.04
N PHE A 26 7.59 -4.74 -33.43
CA PHE A 26 8.59 -5.27 -32.51
C PHE A 26 8.99 -4.26 -31.42
N ILE A 27 9.17 -3.00 -31.79
CA ILE A 27 9.53 -1.94 -30.83
C ILE A 27 8.38 -1.73 -29.84
N SER A 28 7.13 -1.75 -30.29
CA SER A 28 5.96 -1.59 -29.41
C SER A 28 5.81 -2.76 -28.43
N VAL A 29 6.08 -4.00 -28.87
CA VAL A 29 6.03 -5.17 -27.99
C VAL A 29 7.14 -5.12 -26.93
N ILE A 30 8.35 -4.69 -27.30
CA ILE A 30 9.46 -4.53 -26.35
C ILE A 30 9.16 -3.41 -25.34
N ALA A 31 8.62 -2.28 -25.79
CA ALA A 31 8.23 -1.19 -24.91
C ALA A 31 7.10 -1.62 -23.94
N PHE A 32 6.13 -2.38 -24.40
CA PHE A 32 5.05 -2.89 -23.58
C PHE A 32 5.56 -3.93 -22.56
N SER A 33 6.49 -4.80 -22.94
CA SER A 33 7.08 -5.78 -22.01
C SER A 33 7.95 -5.12 -20.93
N ALA A 34 8.63 -4.02 -21.23
CA ALA A 34 9.39 -3.24 -20.26
C ALA A 34 8.49 -2.59 -19.18
N MET A 35 7.26 -2.25 -19.51
CA MET A 35 6.29 -1.72 -18.53
C MET A 35 5.76 -2.80 -17.57
N LEU A 36 5.84 -4.07 -17.93
CA LEU A 36 5.37 -5.19 -17.09
C LEU A 36 6.38 -5.61 -16.02
N THR A 37 7.63 -5.16 -16.09
CA THR A 37 8.67 -5.45 -15.09
C THR A 37 8.66 -4.48 -13.90
N SER A 38 7.61 -3.67 -13.74
CA SER A 38 7.42 -2.87 -12.54
C SER A 38 7.24 -3.80 -11.34
N CYS A 39 8.35 -4.09 -10.68
CA CYS A 39 8.41 -4.88 -9.46
C CYS A 39 7.39 -4.37 -8.44
N SER A 40 6.64 -5.27 -7.85
CA SER A 40 5.81 -5.00 -6.70
C SER A 40 6.72 -4.59 -5.53
N VAL A 41 6.87 -3.29 -5.33
CA VAL A 41 7.58 -2.76 -4.15
C VAL A 41 6.63 -2.89 -2.98
N SER A 42 6.88 -3.82 -2.08
CA SER A 42 6.23 -3.86 -0.78
C SER A 42 6.81 -2.72 0.08
N GLN A 43 6.15 -1.59 0.10
CA GLN A 43 6.54 -0.46 0.92
C GLN A 43 5.99 -0.65 2.33
N GLU A 44 6.83 -1.11 3.25
CA GLU A 44 6.53 -1.06 4.68
C GLU A 44 6.89 0.35 5.18
N ALA A 45 5.88 1.19 5.35
CA ALA A 45 6.04 2.49 5.98
C ALA A 45 5.60 2.39 7.44
N THR A 46 6.56 2.46 8.34
CA THR A 46 6.29 2.58 9.78
C THR A 46 6.17 4.07 10.10
N SER A 47 4.97 4.52 10.39
CA SER A 47 4.71 5.87 10.88
C SER A 47 4.53 5.84 12.39
N ASN A 48 5.56 6.31 13.10
CA ASN A 48 5.50 6.50 14.54
C ASN A 48 4.77 7.82 14.82
N GLN A 49 3.44 7.78 14.87
CA GLN A 49 2.62 8.94 15.20
C GLN A 49 2.34 8.97 16.70
N ASN A 50 3.34 9.39 17.47
CA ASN A 50 3.17 9.77 18.86
C ASN A 50 2.30 11.04 19.06
N GLN A 51 1.56 11.47 18.04
CA GLN A 51 0.80 12.71 18.04
C GLN A 51 -0.64 12.59 18.59
N ILE A 52 -1.07 11.40 18.97
CA ILE A 52 -2.23 11.31 19.87
C ILE A 52 -1.63 10.99 21.25
N GLN A 53 -0.87 11.95 21.74
CA GLN A 53 -0.46 11.95 23.11
C GLN A 53 -1.68 12.30 23.98
N THR A 54 -2.27 11.29 24.54
CA THR A 54 -2.62 11.45 25.95
C THR A 54 -1.28 11.56 26.64
N SER A 55 -0.77 12.76 26.88
CA SER A 55 0.46 12.95 27.66
C SER A 55 0.11 12.60 29.11
N ILE A 56 0.13 11.32 29.42
CA ILE A 56 0.06 10.86 30.79
C ILE A 56 1.44 11.18 31.34
N VAL A 57 1.54 12.27 32.07
CA VAL A 57 2.73 12.62 32.85
C VAL A 57 2.81 11.62 33.98
N LEU A 58 3.56 10.56 33.77
CA LEU A 58 3.86 9.55 34.82
C LEU A 58 4.87 10.15 35.78
N ASN A 59 4.39 10.88 36.74
CA ASN A 59 5.25 11.56 37.74
C ASN A 59 5.78 10.59 38.84
N GLN A 60 5.22 9.39 38.93
CA GLN A 60 5.61 8.33 39.85
C GLN A 60 5.43 6.97 39.19
N ARG A 61 6.19 5.96 39.65
CA ARG A 61 6.13 4.56 39.17
C ARG A 61 4.91 3.81 39.77
N ASN A 62 3.74 4.41 39.76
CA ASN A 62 2.50 3.84 40.26
C ASN A 62 1.67 3.15 39.18
N TYR A 63 2.31 2.49 38.27
CA TYR A 63 1.65 1.73 37.22
C TYR A 63 2.31 0.38 36.97
N LYS A 64 1.52 -0.55 36.53
CA LYS A 64 1.94 -1.89 36.09
C LYS A 64 1.62 -2.06 34.60
N VAL A 65 2.56 -2.60 33.84
CA VAL A 65 2.30 -3.01 32.45
C VAL A 65 1.49 -4.31 32.51
N VAL A 66 0.32 -4.30 31.88
CA VAL A 66 -0.59 -5.45 31.86
C VAL A 66 -0.33 -6.30 30.61
N GLU A 67 -0.46 -5.69 29.44
CA GLU A 67 -0.32 -6.41 28.17
C GLU A 67 -0.02 -5.46 27.01
N THR A 68 0.38 -6.03 25.88
CA THR A 68 0.48 -5.33 24.61
C THR A 68 -0.69 -5.76 23.72
N VAL A 69 -1.48 -4.81 23.25
CA VAL A 69 -2.64 -5.05 22.40
C VAL A 69 -2.37 -4.64 20.96
N THR A 70 -2.93 -5.38 20.03
CA THR A 70 -2.79 -5.12 18.60
C THR A 70 -4.15 -5.13 17.92
N GLY A 71 -4.44 -4.04 17.21
CA GLY A 71 -5.62 -3.91 16.36
C GLY A 71 -5.24 -3.93 14.89
N GLU A 72 -6.08 -4.48 14.06
CA GLU A 72 -5.84 -4.62 12.63
C GLU A 72 -7.02 -4.09 11.81
N SER A 73 -6.70 -3.44 10.71
CA SER A 73 -7.66 -3.12 9.66
C SER A 73 -7.08 -3.47 8.30
N LYS A 74 -7.89 -4.11 7.48
CA LYS A 74 -7.49 -4.58 6.15
C LYS A 74 -8.45 -4.04 5.12
N GLN A 75 -7.90 -3.72 3.93
CA GLN A 75 -8.69 -3.26 2.81
C GLN A 75 -8.11 -3.72 1.49
N ASN A 76 -9.02 -4.10 0.60
CA ASN A 76 -8.69 -4.43 -0.78
C ASN A 76 -9.08 -3.25 -1.70
N TYR A 77 -8.33 -3.06 -2.76
CA TYR A 77 -8.65 -2.13 -3.85
C TYR A 77 -8.31 -2.77 -5.19
N VAL A 78 -9.03 -2.37 -6.24
CA VAL A 78 -8.88 -2.90 -7.59
C VAL A 78 -8.46 -1.76 -8.52
N LEU A 79 -7.46 -1.99 -9.36
CA LEU A 79 -6.92 -1.00 -10.32
C LEU A 79 -6.56 0.36 -9.70
N GLY A 80 -6.19 0.39 -8.44
CA GLY A 80 -5.88 1.62 -7.72
C GLY A 80 -7.10 2.46 -7.34
N ILE A 81 -8.30 2.03 -7.72
CA ILE A 81 -9.57 2.71 -7.45
C ILE A 81 -10.29 1.97 -6.32
N GLY A 82 -10.93 2.73 -5.46
CA GLY A 82 -11.62 2.21 -4.30
C GLY A 82 -10.74 2.16 -3.06
N GLY A 83 -11.37 1.83 -1.99
CA GLY A 83 -10.70 1.73 -0.72
C GLY A 83 -10.88 2.97 0.17
N LEU A 84 -10.87 2.72 1.49
CA LEU A 84 -10.88 3.76 2.50
C LEU A 84 -9.57 4.57 2.46
N SER A 85 -9.63 5.83 2.83
CA SER A 85 -8.42 6.64 2.98
C SER A 85 -7.47 6.02 4.01
N ARG A 86 -6.18 6.34 3.95
CA ARG A 86 -5.20 5.90 4.97
C ARG A 86 -5.64 6.30 6.39
N LYS A 87 -6.28 7.47 6.52
CA LYS A 87 -6.82 7.97 7.78
C LYS A 87 -7.89 7.03 8.34
N SER A 88 -8.88 6.67 7.54
CA SER A 88 -9.96 5.77 7.94
C SER A 88 -9.46 4.35 8.27
N LEU A 89 -8.47 3.86 7.52
CA LEU A 89 -7.84 2.56 7.79
C LEU A 89 -7.12 2.57 9.15
N ARG A 90 -6.43 3.66 9.49
CA ARG A 90 -5.78 3.87 10.78
C ARG A 90 -6.81 3.92 11.91
N GLU A 91 -7.86 4.72 11.76
CA GLU A 91 -8.92 4.87 12.77
C GLU A 91 -9.59 3.53 13.05
N SER A 92 -9.84 2.74 12.02
CA SER A 92 -10.40 1.39 12.18
C SER A 92 -9.45 0.45 12.93
N ALA A 93 -8.15 0.47 12.63
CA ALA A 93 -7.16 -0.33 13.35
C ALA A 93 -7.02 0.10 14.81
N MET A 94 -7.04 1.41 15.09
CA MET A 94 -7.02 1.94 16.45
C MET A 94 -8.28 1.59 17.22
N SER A 95 -9.45 1.68 16.59
CA SER A 95 -10.72 1.27 17.21
C SER A 95 -10.73 -0.21 17.58
N ASP A 96 -10.19 -1.09 16.71
CA ASP A 96 -10.05 -2.51 17.01
C ASP A 96 -9.07 -2.76 18.17
N MET A 97 -7.95 -2.04 18.22
CA MET A 97 -7.00 -2.10 19.33
C MET A 97 -7.66 -1.66 20.65
N LEU A 98 -8.39 -0.53 20.65
CA LEU A 98 -9.08 -0.02 21.84
C LEU A 98 -10.16 -0.98 22.36
N LYS A 99 -10.88 -1.66 21.46
CA LYS A 99 -11.87 -2.68 21.84
C LYS A 99 -11.20 -3.87 22.56
N LYS A 100 -10.03 -4.29 22.06
CA LYS A 100 -9.26 -5.42 22.64
C LYS A 100 -8.61 -5.03 23.98
N ALA A 101 -8.23 -3.80 24.15
CA ALA A 101 -7.61 -3.30 25.38
C ALA A 101 -8.54 -3.31 26.59
N ASN A 102 -9.86 -3.44 26.39
CA ASN A 102 -10.87 -3.53 27.43
C ASN A 102 -10.69 -2.52 28.59
N LEU A 103 -10.63 -1.24 28.22
CA LEU A 103 -10.35 -0.14 29.17
C LEU A 103 -11.54 0.21 30.08
N LYS A 104 -12.69 -0.46 29.94
CA LYS A 104 -13.91 -0.11 30.68
C LYS A 104 -13.85 -0.64 32.12
N GLY A 105 -14.10 0.24 33.06
CA GLY A 105 -14.28 -0.10 34.47
C GLY A 105 -13.01 -0.24 35.30
N GLU A 106 -11.81 -0.04 34.71
CA GLU A 106 -10.54 -0.13 35.43
C GLU A 106 -9.68 1.12 35.18
N ALA A 107 -8.77 1.40 36.11
CA ALA A 107 -7.82 2.52 35.98
C ALA A 107 -6.71 2.16 34.99
N ARG A 108 -7.06 1.95 33.72
CA ARG A 108 -6.14 1.55 32.65
C ARG A 108 -5.95 2.64 31.61
N ALA A 109 -4.77 2.69 31.04
CA ALA A 109 -4.45 3.56 29.91
C ALA A 109 -3.61 2.84 28.87
N ILE A 110 -3.63 3.35 27.63
CA ILE A 110 -2.74 2.84 26.57
C ILE A 110 -1.63 3.84 26.35
N ILE A 111 -0.42 3.36 26.36
CA ILE A 111 0.81 4.12 26.05
C ILE A 111 1.55 3.51 24.88
N ASN A 112 2.54 4.21 24.33
CA ASN A 112 3.39 3.76 23.23
C ASN A 112 2.61 3.27 22.00
N THR A 113 1.60 4.02 21.60
CA THR A 113 0.79 3.68 20.43
C THR A 113 1.60 3.87 19.14
N ASN A 114 1.70 2.83 18.35
CA ASN A 114 2.35 2.82 17.04
C ASN A 114 1.40 2.29 15.97
N VAL A 115 1.45 2.85 14.76
CA VAL A 115 0.67 2.38 13.63
C VAL A 115 1.57 2.07 12.44
N GLN A 116 1.56 0.83 12.01
CA GLN A 116 2.30 0.34 10.87
C GLN A 116 1.35 0.15 9.67
N TYR A 117 1.80 0.54 8.49
CA TYR A 117 1.09 0.33 7.24
C TYR A 117 1.82 -0.69 6.39
N LYS A 118 1.10 -1.73 5.95
CA LYS A 118 1.60 -2.70 4.99
C LYS A 118 0.77 -2.61 3.72
N ASN A 119 1.44 -2.36 2.59
CA ASN A 119 0.82 -2.31 1.28
C ASN A 119 1.34 -3.49 0.47
N GLN A 120 0.42 -4.24 -0.12
CA GLN A 120 0.71 -5.29 -1.09
C GLN A 120 0.01 -4.92 -2.38
N PHE A 121 0.75 -4.84 -3.45
CA PHE A 121 0.22 -4.52 -4.77
C PHE A 121 0.46 -5.70 -5.71
N TYR A 122 -0.61 -6.13 -6.36
CA TYR A 122 -0.62 -7.08 -7.45
C TYR A 122 -1.11 -6.36 -8.70
N LEU A 123 -0.79 -6.87 -9.85
CA LEU A 123 -1.04 -6.23 -11.15
C LEU A 123 -2.43 -5.58 -11.30
N LEU A 124 -3.49 -6.23 -10.81
CA LEU A 124 -4.87 -5.77 -10.93
C LEU A 124 -5.53 -5.43 -9.59
N TRP A 125 -4.99 -5.90 -8.48
CA TRP A 125 -5.54 -5.64 -7.15
C TRP A 125 -4.44 -5.38 -6.13
N GLY A 126 -4.80 -4.68 -5.08
CA GLY A 126 -3.91 -4.43 -3.98
C GLY A 126 -4.60 -4.58 -2.63
N LYS A 127 -3.80 -4.84 -1.61
CA LYS A 127 -4.24 -4.88 -0.21
C LYS A 127 -3.49 -3.83 0.58
N ARG A 128 -4.21 -3.10 1.41
CA ARG A 128 -3.65 -2.23 2.44
C ARG A 128 -4.05 -2.77 3.79
N LYS A 129 -3.08 -2.84 4.69
CA LYS A 129 -3.29 -3.25 6.07
C LYS A 129 -2.72 -2.15 6.97
N ALA A 130 -3.47 -1.74 7.98
CA ALA A 130 -2.97 -0.97 9.10
C ALA A 130 -2.97 -1.85 10.34
N ILE A 131 -1.89 -1.77 11.10
CA ILE A 131 -1.69 -2.49 12.36
C ILE A 131 -1.40 -1.44 13.41
N ALA A 132 -2.30 -1.29 14.37
CA ALA A 132 -2.12 -0.44 15.54
C ALA A 132 -1.66 -1.30 16.71
N THR A 133 -0.59 -0.92 17.37
CA THR A 133 -0.06 -1.60 18.56
C THR A 133 0.05 -0.61 19.70
N GLY A 134 -0.33 -1.00 20.90
CA GLY A 134 -0.22 -0.18 22.10
C GLY A 134 0.00 -1.02 23.33
N THR A 135 0.61 -0.44 24.35
CA THR A 135 0.86 -1.07 25.65
C THR A 135 -0.18 -0.61 26.65
N VAL A 136 -0.90 -1.55 27.25
CA VAL A 136 -1.89 -1.29 28.31
C VAL A 136 -1.16 -1.24 29.65
N ILE A 137 -1.38 -0.17 30.36
CA ILE A 137 -0.92 0.01 31.76
C ILE A 137 -2.13 0.13 32.68
N GLU A 138 -1.97 -0.34 33.89
CA GLU A 138 -2.93 -0.21 34.99
C GLU A 138 -2.28 0.58 36.11
N PHE A 139 -3.00 1.60 36.57
CA PHE A 139 -2.54 2.41 37.72
C PHE A 139 -2.75 1.66 39.03
N THR A 140 -1.69 1.57 39.80
CA THR A 140 -1.69 1.04 41.18
C THR A 140 -1.83 2.19 42.16
N LYS A 141 -2.59 1.98 43.23
CA LYS A 141 -2.71 2.95 44.33
C LYS A 141 -1.42 3.01 45.11
#